data_a347ea071573e9b374bb76f9c03ae973
#
_entry.id   a347ea071573e9b374bb76f9c03ae973
#
_cell.length_a   1.000
_cell.length_b   1.000
_cell.length_c   1.000
_cell.angle_alpha   90.00
_cell.angle_beta   90.00
_cell.angle_gamma   90.00
#
_symmetry.space_group_name_H-M   'P 1'
#
loop_
_entity.id
_entity.type
_entity.pdbx_description
1 polymer ?
#
loop_
_entity_poly.entity_id
_entity_poly.type
_entity_poly.pdbx_seq_one_letter_code
_entity_poly.pdbx_strand_id
1 'polypeptide(L)'
;MIYIAFLFFTIIILIFVFYQWQYFMVFTPTFRRGEKLCDNCGFLSIVTDDKIELEGAIYEPKNPRVTLLVFVGRSHDSVGLMSKLSCNYPDVRVISFNYRSYGNSKGVANEKNLLKDSLKIAELVQKNYGSFYTLGFSLGSNIASFMASKHPTNGLFLVGAFDSIASLAKTKFVDKSFFPMLNLSKVFRYKFPTSKYVNSIEASAWLFVSTDDETTYIQNARALRDKVQNLAGYYELENLSHKEL
;
A
#
# COMPACT_ATOMS: atom_id res chain seq x y z
N MET A 1 -39.96 18.21 20.03
CA MET A 1 -39.74 16.86 19.41
C MET A 1 -39.18 16.97 18.00
N ILE A 2 -39.74 17.75 17.09
CA ILE A 2 -39.25 17.89 15.70
C ILE A 2 -37.79 18.32 15.61
N TYR A 3 -37.34 19.32 16.36
CA TYR A 3 -35.93 19.79 16.34
C TYR A 3 -34.93 18.74 16.85
N ILE A 4 -35.32 17.91 17.82
CA ILE A 4 -34.46 16.83 18.33
C ILE A 4 -34.34 15.73 17.27
N ALA A 5 -35.42 15.38 16.59
CA ALA A 5 -35.40 14.42 15.51
C ALA A 5 -34.55 14.93 14.34
N PHE A 6 -34.69 16.20 13.96
CA PHE A 6 -33.88 16.82 12.92
C PHE A 6 -32.39 16.80 13.27
N LEU A 7 -32.03 17.19 14.49
CA LEU A 7 -30.66 17.16 14.97
C LEU A 7 -30.08 15.73 14.90
N PHE A 8 -30.85 14.73 15.36
CA PHE A 8 -30.45 13.33 15.32
C PHE A 8 -30.18 12.82 13.89
N PHE A 9 -31.07 13.12 12.96
CA PHE A 9 -30.88 12.77 11.52
C PHE A 9 -29.66 13.48 10.94
N THR A 10 -29.43 14.75 11.24
CA THR A 10 -28.27 15.49 10.79
C THR A 10 -26.98 14.84 11.27
N ILE A 11 -26.92 14.44 12.54
CA ILE A 11 -25.74 13.75 13.11
C ILE A 11 -25.49 12.41 12.37
N ILE A 12 -26.54 11.62 12.12
CA ILE A 12 -26.41 10.35 11.38
C ILE A 12 -25.85 10.58 9.98
N ILE A 13 -26.37 11.58 9.27
CA ILE A 13 -25.88 11.95 7.94
C ILE A 13 -24.41 12.35 7.99
N LEU A 14 -24.01 13.18 8.94
CA LEU A 14 -22.62 13.60 9.10
C LEU A 14 -21.68 12.42 9.41
N ILE A 15 -22.09 11.50 10.26
CA ILE A 15 -21.35 10.27 10.56
C ILE A 15 -21.22 9.41 9.29
N PHE A 16 -22.30 9.25 8.54
CA PHE A 16 -22.28 8.50 7.27
C PHE A 16 -21.38 9.13 6.23
N VAL A 17 -21.47 10.44 6.04
CA VAL A 17 -20.59 11.18 5.11
C VAL A 17 -19.13 11.05 5.52
N PHE A 18 -18.82 11.22 6.81
CA PHE A 18 -17.47 11.03 7.34
C PHE A 18 -16.95 9.60 7.12
N TYR A 19 -17.81 8.59 7.29
CA TYR A 19 -17.46 7.19 7.08
C TYR A 19 -17.14 6.88 5.60
N GLN A 20 -17.92 7.47 4.66
CA GLN A 20 -17.66 7.33 3.23
C GLN A 20 -16.42 8.13 2.78
N TRP A 21 -16.24 9.33 3.32
CA TRP A 21 -15.08 10.16 3.03
C TRP A 21 -13.75 9.46 3.38
N GLN A 22 -13.70 8.69 4.46
CA GLN A 22 -12.51 7.89 4.82
C GLN A 22 -12.11 6.89 3.73
N TYR A 23 -13.10 6.32 3.01
CA TYR A 23 -12.80 5.44 1.88
C TYR A 23 -11.97 6.16 0.82
N PHE A 24 -12.41 7.33 0.39
CA PHE A 24 -11.73 8.12 -0.64
C PHE A 24 -10.41 8.73 -0.16
N MET A 25 -10.23 8.90 1.13
CA MET A 25 -8.93 9.30 1.69
C MET A 25 -7.87 8.20 1.56
N VAL A 26 -8.28 6.94 1.71
CA VAL A 26 -7.35 5.81 1.74
C VAL A 26 -7.23 5.17 0.35
N PHE A 27 -8.33 5.04 -0.38
CA PHE A 27 -8.38 4.40 -1.69
C PHE A 27 -8.75 5.41 -2.76
N THR A 28 -7.96 5.45 -3.82
CA THR A 28 -8.23 6.27 -5.00
C THR A 28 -8.15 5.36 -6.22
N PRO A 29 -9.21 4.56 -6.49
CA PRO A 29 -9.21 3.63 -7.60
C PRO A 29 -8.84 4.33 -8.90
N THR A 30 -7.85 3.80 -9.59
CA THR A 30 -7.32 4.34 -10.84
C THR A 30 -7.59 3.35 -11.94
N PHE A 31 -8.13 3.85 -13.05
CA PHE A 31 -8.46 3.06 -14.23
C PHE A 31 -7.54 3.50 -15.36
N ARG A 32 -6.69 2.62 -15.82
CA ARG A 32 -5.88 2.88 -16.98
C ARG A 32 -6.59 2.43 -18.24
N ARG A 33 -6.65 3.32 -19.21
CA ARG A 33 -7.18 3.00 -20.55
C ARG A 33 -6.09 3.21 -21.59
N GLY A 34 -5.85 2.20 -22.42
CA GLY A 34 -5.21 2.38 -23.73
C GLY A 34 -3.70 2.44 -23.78
N GLU A 35 -2.96 2.22 -22.69
CA GLU A 35 -1.52 2.11 -22.81
C GLU A 35 -1.11 0.66 -23.13
N LYS A 36 -0.26 0.52 -24.17
CA LYS A 36 0.35 -0.75 -24.55
C LYS A 36 1.34 -1.16 -23.45
N LEU A 37 1.30 -2.42 -23.06
CA LEU A 37 2.35 -2.98 -22.22
C LEU A 37 3.70 -2.92 -22.91
N CYS A 38 4.75 -2.82 -22.08
CA CYS A 38 6.13 -2.87 -22.58
C CYS A 38 6.47 -4.20 -23.24
N ASP A 39 7.54 -4.23 -24.03
CA ASP A 39 8.08 -5.48 -24.55
C ASP A 39 8.51 -6.38 -23.38
N ASN A 40 8.28 -7.69 -23.51
CA ASN A 40 8.44 -8.67 -22.43
C ASN A 40 7.54 -8.46 -21.21
N CYS A 41 6.48 -7.64 -21.35
CA CYS A 41 5.43 -7.53 -20.35
C CYS A 41 4.22 -8.38 -20.73
N GLY A 42 3.61 -9.02 -19.73
CA GLY A 42 2.40 -9.83 -19.88
C GLY A 42 1.34 -9.47 -18.83
N PHE A 43 0.08 -9.79 -19.13
CA PHE A 43 -0.99 -9.73 -18.15
C PHE A 43 -0.98 -10.96 -17.26
N LEU A 44 -1.33 -10.75 -16.00
CA LEU A 44 -1.62 -11.80 -15.03
C LEU A 44 -3.04 -11.66 -14.52
N SER A 45 -3.61 -12.76 -14.10
CA SER A 45 -4.87 -12.79 -13.37
C SER A 45 -4.79 -13.77 -12.21
N ILE A 46 -5.44 -13.45 -11.11
CA ILE A 46 -5.61 -14.34 -9.97
C ILE A 46 -7.06 -14.27 -9.48
N VAL A 47 -7.62 -15.40 -9.13
CA VAL A 47 -8.92 -15.49 -8.48
C VAL A 47 -8.70 -15.70 -6.99
N THR A 48 -9.21 -14.79 -6.19
CA THR A 48 -9.14 -14.84 -4.72
C THR A 48 -10.06 -15.92 -4.15
N ASP A 49 -9.90 -16.26 -2.87
CA ASP A 49 -10.73 -17.31 -2.22
C ASP A 49 -12.23 -16.97 -2.22
N ASP A 50 -12.58 -15.68 -2.20
CA ASP A 50 -13.95 -15.19 -2.33
C ASP A 50 -14.38 -14.95 -3.79
N LYS A 51 -13.66 -15.58 -4.74
CA LYS A 51 -13.95 -15.61 -6.19
C LYS A 51 -13.90 -14.24 -6.87
N ILE A 52 -13.11 -13.33 -6.35
CA ILE A 52 -12.86 -12.04 -6.99
C ILE A 52 -11.63 -12.16 -7.89
N GLU A 53 -11.77 -11.72 -9.14
CA GLU A 53 -10.68 -11.67 -10.11
C GLU A 53 -9.89 -10.38 -9.94
N LEU A 54 -8.56 -10.51 -9.78
CA LEU A 54 -7.62 -9.40 -9.75
C LEU A 54 -6.75 -9.44 -11.00
N GLU A 55 -6.67 -8.31 -11.66
CA GLU A 55 -5.76 -8.07 -12.77
C GLU A 55 -4.35 -7.79 -12.25
N GLY A 56 -3.35 -8.28 -12.95
CA GLY A 56 -1.95 -7.98 -12.68
C GLY A 56 -1.14 -7.92 -13.95
N ALA A 57 0.13 -7.61 -13.79
CA ALA A 57 1.10 -7.65 -14.87
C ALA A 57 2.45 -8.17 -14.38
N ILE A 58 3.18 -8.73 -15.31
CA ILE A 58 4.55 -9.21 -15.16
C ILE A 58 5.43 -8.58 -16.23
N TYR A 59 6.63 -8.17 -15.83
CA TYR A 59 7.75 -7.99 -16.72
C TYR A 59 8.69 -9.18 -16.55
N GLU A 60 8.97 -9.87 -17.67
CA GLU A 60 9.77 -11.09 -17.69
C GLU A 60 11.02 -10.88 -18.56
N PRO A 61 12.17 -10.47 -17.99
CA PRO A 61 13.43 -10.41 -18.75
C PRO A 61 13.91 -11.80 -19.13
N LYS A 62 14.74 -11.91 -20.16
CA LYS A 62 15.27 -13.22 -20.65
C LYS A 62 15.98 -14.03 -19.55
N ASN A 63 16.74 -13.36 -18.68
CA ASN A 63 17.50 -13.98 -17.59
C ASN A 63 17.28 -13.18 -16.31
N PRO A 64 16.15 -13.35 -15.63
CA PRO A 64 15.87 -12.61 -14.41
C PRO A 64 16.83 -13.04 -13.29
N ARG A 65 17.50 -12.06 -12.68
CA ARG A 65 18.39 -12.29 -11.53
C ARG A 65 17.58 -12.59 -10.27
N VAL A 66 16.50 -11.88 -10.09
CA VAL A 66 15.59 -11.98 -8.93
C VAL A 66 14.14 -11.70 -9.37
N THR A 67 13.20 -12.12 -8.55
CA THR A 67 11.79 -11.75 -8.67
C THR A 67 11.46 -10.69 -7.63
N LEU A 68 10.79 -9.61 -8.06
CA LEU A 68 10.31 -8.52 -7.22
C LEU A 68 8.78 -8.46 -7.27
N LEU A 69 8.12 -8.71 -6.14
CA LEU A 69 6.69 -8.48 -5.97
C LEU A 69 6.46 -7.06 -5.49
N VAL A 70 5.69 -6.27 -6.26
CA VAL A 70 5.46 -4.85 -5.99
C VAL A 70 4.02 -4.60 -5.56
N PHE A 71 3.86 -3.94 -4.41
CA PHE A 71 2.59 -3.38 -3.93
C PHE A 71 2.63 -1.85 -4.09
N VAL A 72 1.78 -1.35 -4.96
CA VAL A 72 1.77 0.07 -5.37
C VAL A 72 1.04 0.98 -4.38
N GLY A 73 1.18 2.29 -4.53
CA GLY A 73 0.48 3.29 -3.73
C GLY A 73 -1.02 3.39 -4.08
N ARG A 74 -1.75 4.14 -3.27
CA ARG A 74 -3.22 4.26 -3.32
C ARG A 74 -3.83 4.76 -4.63
N SER A 75 -3.05 5.46 -5.45
CA SER A 75 -3.51 6.08 -6.71
C SER A 75 -2.82 5.52 -7.95
N HIS A 76 -2.24 4.33 -7.84
CA HIS A 76 -1.50 3.72 -8.93
C HIS A 76 -2.24 2.51 -9.51
N ASP A 77 -2.15 2.38 -10.82
CA ASP A 77 -2.50 1.19 -11.57
C ASP A 77 -1.24 0.34 -11.77
N SER A 78 -1.22 -0.86 -11.22
CA SER A 78 -0.07 -1.78 -11.27
C SER A 78 0.32 -2.13 -12.70
N VAL A 79 -0.66 -2.39 -13.56
CA VAL A 79 -0.43 -2.67 -14.98
C VAL A 79 0.21 -1.46 -15.66
N GLY A 80 -0.29 -0.30 -15.30
CA GLY A 80 0.16 0.96 -15.80
C GLY A 80 1.58 1.34 -15.43
N LEU A 81 2.03 0.94 -14.27
CA LEU A 81 3.40 1.20 -13.85
C LEU A 81 4.43 0.22 -14.42
N MET A 82 3.98 -0.90 -15.01
CA MET A 82 4.88 -1.98 -15.42
C MET A 82 5.96 -1.51 -16.38
N SER A 83 5.62 -0.69 -17.37
CA SER A 83 6.60 -0.14 -18.32
C SER A 83 7.69 0.70 -17.62
N LYS A 84 7.31 1.50 -16.64
CA LYS A 84 8.26 2.30 -15.85
C LYS A 84 9.16 1.41 -14.99
N LEU A 85 8.57 0.43 -14.31
CA LEU A 85 9.30 -0.51 -13.46
C LEU A 85 10.28 -1.36 -14.28
N SER A 86 9.89 -1.83 -15.47
CA SER A 86 10.76 -2.62 -16.35
C SER A 86 11.98 -1.84 -16.85
N CYS A 87 11.80 -0.55 -17.16
CA CYS A 87 12.92 0.31 -17.55
C CYS A 87 13.92 0.53 -16.42
N ASN A 88 13.43 0.67 -15.19
CA ASN A 88 14.29 0.92 -14.04
C ASN A 88 15.02 -0.36 -13.56
N TYR A 89 14.44 -1.53 -13.82
CA TYR A 89 14.95 -2.82 -13.32
C TYR A 89 15.02 -3.86 -14.46
N PRO A 90 15.88 -3.65 -15.48
CA PRO A 90 15.87 -4.46 -16.70
C PRO A 90 16.23 -5.94 -16.49
N ASP A 91 16.95 -6.29 -15.43
CA ASP A 91 17.35 -7.66 -15.08
C ASP A 91 16.49 -8.28 -13.97
N VAL A 92 15.42 -7.62 -13.57
CA VAL A 92 14.53 -8.06 -12.48
C VAL A 92 13.17 -8.47 -13.06
N ARG A 93 12.73 -9.70 -12.75
CA ARG A 93 11.32 -10.03 -12.97
C ARG A 93 10.48 -9.21 -12.00
N VAL A 94 9.58 -8.39 -12.53
CA VAL A 94 8.67 -7.56 -11.73
C VAL A 94 7.26 -8.06 -11.86
N ILE A 95 6.59 -8.28 -10.73
CA ILE A 95 5.20 -8.73 -10.67
C ILE A 95 4.42 -7.74 -9.80
N SER A 96 3.25 -7.32 -10.29
CA SER A 96 2.35 -6.46 -9.51
C SER A 96 0.90 -6.73 -9.88
N PHE A 97 0.00 -6.62 -8.91
CA PHE A 97 -1.44 -6.79 -9.09
C PHE A 97 -2.19 -5.53 -8.68
N ASN A 98 -3.21 -5.20 -9.46
CA ASN A 98 -4.16 -4.16 -9.13
C ASN A 98 -5.00 -4.58 -7.91
N TYR A 99 -5.16 -3.66 -6.97
CA TYR A 99 -6.09 -3.87 -5.86
C TYR A 99 -7.53 -3.99 -6.38
N ARG A 100 -8.42 -4.56 -5.57
CA ARG A 100 -9.86 -4.54 -5.86
C ARG A 100 -10.32 -3.11 -6.18
N SER A 101 -11.18 -2.93 -7.15
CA SER A 101 -11.64 -1.65 -7.72
C SER A 101 -10.60 -0.88 -8.54
N TYR A 102 -9.37 -1.35 -8.69
CA TYR A 102 -8.32 -0.70 -9.50
C TYR A 102 -8.15 -1.41 -10.84
N GLY A 103 -7.88 -0.66 -11.90
CA GLY A 103 -7.77 -1.21 -13.25
C GLY A 103 -8.99 -2.07 -13.60
N ASN A 104 -8.76 -3.29 -14.08
CA ASN A 104 -9.83 -4.25 -14.36
C ASN A 104 -10.12 -5.21 -13.20
N SER A 105 -9.46 -5.07 -12.05
CA SER A 105 -9.73 -5.89 -10.86
C SER A 105 -11.15 -5.69 -10.36
N LYS A 106 -11.83 -6.79 -10.06
CA LYS A 106 -13.20 -6.79 -9.55
C LYS A 106 -13.25 -6.56 -8.04
N GLY A 107 -14.47 -6.41 -7.50
CA GLY A 107 -14.73 -6.27 -6.08
C GLY A 107 -14.49 -4.85 -5.55
N VAL A 108 -14.50 -4.71 -4.22
CA VAL A 108 -14.38 -3.41 -3.53
C VAL A 108 -13.15 -3.42 -2.62
N ALA A 109 -12.32 -2.37 -2.76
CA ALA A 109 -11.15 -2.18 -1.93
C ALA A 109 -11.56 -1.93 -0.47
N ASN A 110 -10.93 -2.61 0.45
CA ASN A 110 -10.94 -2.32 1.88
C ASN A 110 -9.72 -2.98 2.54
N GLU A 111 -9.35 -2.53 3.73
CA GLU A 111 -8.14 -3.01 4.42
C GLU A 111 -8.10 -4.54 4.52
N LYS A 112 -9.17 -5.16 5.02
CA LYS A 112 -9.25 -6.62 5.21
C LYS A 112 -9.01 -7.39 3.92
N ASN A 113 -9.64 -6.94 2.82
CA ASN A 113 -9.54 -7.62 1.54
C ASN A 113 -8.14 -7.46 0.94
N LEU A 114 -7.59 -6.24 0.94
CA LEU A 114 -6.25 -6.00 0.39
C LEU A 114 -5.17 -6.82 1.13
N LEU A 115 -5.26 -6.89 2.45
CA LEU A 115 -4.35 -7.69 3.24
C LEU A 115 -4.49 -9.19 2.94
N LYS A 116 -5.73 -9.70 2.82
CA LYS A 116 -5.97 -11.10 2.46
C LYS A 116 -5.49 -11.41 1.04
N ASP A 117 -5.79 -10.54 0.09
CA ASP A 117 -5.38 -10.68 -1.30
C ASP A 117 -3.86 -10.71 -1.44
N SER A 118 -3.12 -9.92 -0.63
CA SER A 118 -1.66 -9.90 -0.67
C SER A 118 -1.03 -11.27 -0.33
N LEU A 119 -1.63 -12.03 0.59
CA LEU A 119 -1.17 -13.39 0.91
C LEU A 119 -1.42 -14.33 -0.26
N LYS A 120 -2.60 -14.25 -0.89
CA LYS A 120 -2.93 -15.08 -2.05
C LYS A 120 -2.02 -14.78 -3.25
N ILE A 121 -1.67 -13.52 -3.46
CA ILE A 121 -0.71 -13.09 -4.47
C ILE A 121 0.68 -13.65 -4.15
N ALA A 122 1.14 -13.56 -2.90
CA ALA A 122 2.43 -14.10 -2.47
C ALA A 122 2.53 -15.62 -2.68
N GLU A 123 1.49 -16.37 -2.31
CA GLU A 123 1.40 -17.81 -2.58
C GLU A 123 1.54 -18.15 -4.08
N LEU A 124 0.83 -17.40 -4.94
CA LEU A 124 0.89 -17.58 -6.39
C LEU A 124 2.30 -17.29 -6.92
N VAL A 125 2.91 -16.19 -6.48
CA VAL A 125 4.26 -15.79 -6.92
C VAL A 125 5.28 -16.83 -6.46
N GLN A 126 5.23 -17.25 -5.19
CA GLN A 126 6.12 -18.30 -4.66
C GLN A 126 5.99 -19.61 -5.44
N LYS A 127 4.76 -20.02 -5.75
CA LYS A 127 4.49 -21.26 -6.48
C LYS A 127 5.03 -21.26 -7.90
N ASN A 128 4.87 -20.14 -8.62
CA ASN A 128 5.16 -20.07 -10.05
C ASN A 128 6.56 -19.55 -10.38
N TYR A 129 7.15 -18.73 -9.51
CA TYR A 129 8.40 -18.01 -9.76
C TYR A 129 9.47 -18.23 -8.68
N GLY A 130 9.17 -19.00 -7.64
CA GLY A 130 10.09 -19.26 -6.54
C GLY A 130 10.17 -18.11 -5.53
N SER A 131 11.29 -18.03 -4.82
CA SER A 131 11.51 -17.00 -3.81
C SER A 131 11.61 -15.61 -4.43
N PHE A 132 11.16 -14.60 -3.72
CA PHE A 132 11.03 -13.23 -4.21
C PHE A 132 11.39 -12.20 -3.14
N TYR A 133 11.76 -11.01 -3.60
CA TYR A 133 11.83 -9.80 -2.82
C TYR A 133 10.49 -9.05 -2.90
N THR A 134 10.21 -8.22 -1.92
CA THR A 134 8.98 -7.44 -1.86
C THR A 134 9.27 -5.96 -1.79
N LEU A 135 8.58 -5.16 -2.61
CA LEU A 135 8.58 -3.71 -2.55
C LEU A 135 7.18 -3.19 -2.26
N GLY A 136 7.06 -2.31 -1.29
CA GLY A 136 5.82 -1.59 -1.01
C GLY A 136 6.03 -0.08 -1.08
N PHE A 137 5.20 0.61 -1.87
CA PHE A 137 5.21 2.06 -1.98
C PHE A 137 3.97 2.66 -1.31
N SER A 138 4.16 3.63 -0.41
CA SER A 138 3.09 4.38 0.24
C SER A 138 2.06 3.43 0.90
N LEU A 139 0.78 3.40 0.49
CA LEU A 139 -0.21 2.42 0.94
C LEU A 139 0.30 0.98 0.77
N GLY A 140 1.00 0.71 -0.33
CA GLY A 140 1.60 -0.61 -0.59
C GLY A 140 2.63 -1.02 0.44
N SER A 141 3.29 -0.09 1.14
CA SER A 141 4.23 -0.41 2.21
C SER A 141 3.55 -1.12 3.40
N ASN A 142 2.30 -0.74 3.72
CA ASN A 142 1.51 -1.41 4.75
C ASN A 142 1.11 -2.82 4.32
N ILE A 143 0.70 -2.97 3.06
CA ILE A 143 0.28 -4.26 2.49
C ILE A 143 1.47 -5.21 2.40
N ALA A 144 2.62 -4.73 1.89
CA ALA A 144 3.87 -5.47 1.82
C ALA A 144 4.35 -5.91 3.21
N SER A 145 4.28 -5.02 4.20
CA SER A 145 4.66 -5.35 5.59
C SER A 145 3.74 -6.40 6.20
N PHE A 146 2.42 -6.32 5.98
CA PHE A 146 1.50 -7.36 6.44
C PHE A 146 1.82 -8.70 5.76
N MET A 147 1.96 -8.71 4.44
CA MET A 147 2.30 -9.90 3.68
C MET A 147 3.60 -10.52 4.20
N ALA A 148 4.68 -9.74 4.34
CA ALA A 148 5.98 -10.21 4.83
C ALA A 148 5.94 -10.69 6.29
N SER A 149 5.00 -10.23 7.10
CA SER A 149 4.80 -10.72 8.48
C SER A 149 4.12 -12.11 8.54
N LYS A 150 3.60 -12.62 7.41
CA LYS A 150 2.84 -13.88 7.32
C LYS A 150 3.36 -14.84 6.27
N HIS A 151 4.11 -14.35 5.31
CA HIS A 151 4.65 -15.13 4.20
C HIS A 151 6.14 -14.76 4.02
N PRO A 152 7.04 -15.72 3.82
CA PRO A 152 8.46 -15.44 3.64
C PRO A 152 8.74 -14.62 2.39
N THR A 153 9.70 -13.71 2.49
CA THR A 153 10.29 -12.93 1.40
C THR A 153 11.79 -12.85 1.61
N ASN A 154 12.59 -12.75 0.54
CA ASN A 154 14.04 -12.64 0.63
C ASN A 154 14.52 -11.30 1.19
N GLY A 155 13.67 -10.29 1.13
CA GLY A 155 13.91 -8.95 1.65
C GLY A 155 12.74 -8.03 1.37
N LEU A 156 12.61 -6.97 2.17
CA LEU A 156 11.49 -6.04 2.14
C LEU A 156 11.97 -4.61 1.92
N PHE A 157 11.55 -3.99 0.83
CA PHE A 157 11.81 -2.60 0.52
C PHE A 157 10.54 -1.77 0.75
N LEU A 158 10.62 -0.78 1.62
CA LEU A 158 9.51 0.10 1.99
C LEU A 158 9.83 1.53 1.58
N VAL A 159 9.06 2.06 0.64
CA VAL A 159 9.25 3.40 0.06
C VAL A 159 8.08 4.29 0.44
N GLY A 160 8.34 5.48 1.00
CA GLY A 160 7.31 6.38 1.51
C GLY A 160 6.43 5.72 2.57
N ALA A 161 7.03 4.92 3.46
CA ALA A 161 6.33 4.14 4.46
C ALA A 161 5.97 4.98 5.70
N PHE A 162 4.92 4.56 6.40
CA PHE A 162 4.43 5.22 7.62
C PHE A 162 3.86 4.19 8.61
N ASP A 163 3.78 4.57 9.87
CA ASP A 163 3.45 3.68 10.99
C ASP A 163 1.97 3.23 11.02
N SER A 164 1.02 4.13 10.69
CA SER A 164 -0.41 3.81 10.54
C SER A 164 -1.19 4.96 9.89
N ILE A 165 -2.35 4.63 9.31
CA ILE A 165 -3.28 5.65 8.77
C ILE A 165 -3.73 6.62 9.87
N ALA A 166 -3.99 6.12 11.08
CA ALA A 166 -4.45 6.97 12.18
C ALA A 166 -3.37 7.97 12.62
N SER A 167 -2.11 7.53 12.69
CA SER A 167 -0.97 8.40 13.02
C SER A 167 -0.73 9.43 11.91
N LEU A 168 -0.76 9.00 10.66
CA LEU A 168 -0.61 9.89 9.51
C LEU A 168 -1.70 10.98 9.49
N ALA A 169 -2.96 10.60 9.75
CA ALA A 169 -4.05 11.54 9.86
C ALA A 169 -3.90 12.47 11.07
N LYS A 170 -3.39 11.98 12.19
CA LYS A 170 -3.08 12.81 13.36
C LYS A 170 -2.06 13.89 12.99
N THR A 171 -0.94 13.52 12.41
CA THR A 171 0.09 14.46 11.94
C THR A 171 -0.49 15.50 10.96
N LYS A 172 -1.32 15.06 10.03
CA LYS A 172 -1.89 15.94 9.00
C LYS A 172 -2.92 16.93 9.52
N PHE A 173 -3.82 16.48 10.40
CA PHE A 173 -5.03 17.22 10.76
C PHE A 173 -5.08 17.67 12.22
N VAL A 174 -4.50 16.92 13.15
CA VAL A 174 -4.65 17.15 14.60
C VAL A 174 -3.50 17.96 15.16
N ASP A 175 -2.27 17.64 14.78
CA ASP A 175 -1.08 18.38 15.25
C ASP A 175 -1.07 19.84 14.76
N LYS A 176 -1.89 20.14 13.74
CA LYS A 176 -2.13 21.48 13.19
C LYS A 176 -3.44 22.14 13.68
N SER A 177 -4.18 21.47 14.58
CA SER A 177 -5.52 21.92 15.04
C SER A 177 -5.57 22.18 16.54
N PHE A 178 -6.66 22.82 16.97
CA PHE A 178 -6.96 23.11 18.40
C PHE A 178 -7.31 21.85 19.25
N PHE A 179 -7.34 20.63 18.66
CA PHE A 179 -7.79 19.41 19.35
C PHE A 179 -6.71 18.31 19.41
N PRO A 180 -5.58 18.54 20.14
CA PRO A 180 -4.48 17.55 20.17
C PRO A 180 -4.82 16.24 20.88
N MET A 181 -5.93 16.18 21.63
CA MET A 181 -6.32 15.00 22.45
C MET A 181 -7.24 14.00 21.71
N LEU A 182 -7.63 14.24 20.47
CA LEU A 182 -8.50 13.33 19.72
C LEU A 182 -7.78 12.00 19.40
N ASN A 183 -8.27 10.92 20.03
CA ASN A 183 -7.77 9.58 19.71
C ASN A 183 -8.36 9.07 18.37
N LEU A 184 -7.75 9.48 17.27
CA LEU A 184 -8.19 9.14 15.92
C LEU A 184 -8.17 7.63 15.64
N SER A 185 -7.38 6.83 16.36
CA SER A 185 -7.28 5.39 16.13
C SER A 185 -8.61 4.65 16.36
N LYS A 186 -9.50 5.19 17.20
CA LYS A 186 -10.85 4.65 17.45
C LYS A 186 -11.87 5.08 16.40
N VAL A 187 -11.64 6.21 15.74
CA VAL A 187 -12.58 6.85 14.82
C VAL A 187 -12.33 6.42 13.38
N PHE A 188 -11.08 6.08 13.02
CA PHE A 188 -10.74 5.64 11.69
C PHE A 188 -11.18 4.21 11.41
N ARG A 189 -11.88 4.04 10.28
CA ARG A 189 -12.30 2.74 9.74
C ARG A 189 -11.14 1.89 9.27
N TYR A 190 -10.20 2.51 8.57
CA TYR A 190 -9.01 1.87 8.00
C TYR A 190 -7.80 2.23 8.87
N LYS A 191 -7.11 1.23 9.38
CA LYS A 191 -6.03 1.42 10.36
C LYS A 191 -4.65 1.23 9.76
N PHE A 192 -4.48 0.20 8.95
CA PHE A 192 -3.20 -0.20 8.38
C PHE A 192 -2.04 -0.03 9.39
N PRO A 193 -2.02 -0.80 10.46
CA PRO A 193 -1.05 -0.63 11.55
C PRO A 193 0.30 -1.26 11.18
N THR A 194 1.05 -0.62 10.28
CA THR A 194 2.34 -1.10 9.75
C THR A 194 3.31 -1.42 10.88
N SER A 195 3.35 -0.57 11.91
CA SER A 195 4.22 -0.77 13.09
C SER A 195 3.99 -2.09 13.82
N LYS A 196 2.79 -2.69 13.72
CA LYS A 196 2.53 -4.01 14.29
C LYS A 196 3.06 -5.14 13.40
N TYR A 197 3.09 -4.93 12.10
CA TYR A 197 3.54 -5.95 11.15
C TYR A 197 5.05 -6.05 11.13
N VAL A 198 5.74 -4.91 11.01
CA VAL A 198 7.21 -4.87 10.88
C VAL A 198 7.96 -5.41 12.09
N ASN A 199 7.31 -5.49 13.25
CA ASN A 199 7.88 -6.04 14.49
C ASN A 199 8.02 -7.58 14.49
N SER A 200 7.48 -8.27 13.49
CA SER A 200 7.51 -9.74 13.39
C SER A 200 8.07 -10.24 12.05
N ILE A 201 8.68 -9.34 11.27
CA ILE A 201 9.27 -9.70 9.97
C ILE A 201 10.70 -10.18 10.17
N GLU A 202 10.96 -11.43 9.73
CA GLU A 202 12.29 -12.04 9.81
C GLU A 202 13.23 -11.59 8.68
N ALA A 203 12.66 -11.22 7.53
CA ALA A 203 13.43 -10.73 6.40
C ALA A 203 14.08 -9.37 6.70
N SER A 204 15.27 -9.13 6.15
CA SER A 204 15.91 -7.83 6.19
C SER A 204 15.01 -6.77 5.52
N ALA A 205 14.87 -5.61 6.15
CA ALA A 205 14.05 -4.51 5.66
C ALA A 205 14.89 -3.25 5.39
N TRP A 206 14.59 -2.60 4.28
CA TRP A 206 15.15 -1.31 3.89
C TRP A 206 14.03 -0.28 3.75
N LEU A 207 14.19 0.86 4.37
CA LEU A 207 13.25 1.96 4.34
C LEU A 207 13.85 3.14 3.57
N PHE A 208 13.11 3.66 2.60
CA PHE A 208 13.43 4.85 1.83
C PHE A 208 12.32 5.88 2.01
N VAL A 209 12.66 7.04 2.56
CA VAL A 209 11.70 8.08 2.92
C VAL A 209 12.24 9.44 2.53
N SER A 210 11.39 10.43 2.36
CA SER A 210 11.85 11.81 2.11
C SER A 210 11.53 12.71 3.29
N THR A 211 12.45 13.65 3.55
CA THR A 211 12.24 14.73 4.52
C THR A 211 11.16 15.70 4.07
N ASP A 212 10.98 15.80 2.75
CA ASP A 212 10.08 16.76 2.09
C ASP A 212 8.76 16.11 1.61
N ASP A 213 8.51 14.86 2.03
CA ASP A 213 7.27 14.13 1.71
C ASP A 213 6.05 14.78 2.38
N GLU A 214 5.21 15.40 1.56
CA GLU A 214 4.00 16.11 1.97
C GLU A 214 2.81 15.18 2.24
N THR A 215 2.97 13.89 1.97
CA THR A 215 1.92 12.87 2.09
C THR A 215 2.17 11.92 3.25
N THR A 216 3.37 11.33 3.30
CA THR A 216 3.80 10.40 4.36
C THR A 216 4.93 11.04 5.17
N TYR A 217 4.56 11.91 6.10
CA TYR A 217 5.46 12.77 6.85
C TYR A 217 6.61 12.00 7.50
N ILE A 218 7.80 12.58 7.47
CA ILE A 218 9.05 11.99 7.96
C ILE A 218 8.95 11.49 9.42
N GLN A 219 8.21 12.19 10.29
CA GLN A 219 8.01 11.74 11.68
C GLN A 219 7.25 10.41 11.80
N ASN A 220 6.31 10.12 10.86
CA ASN A 220 5.61 8.85 10.81
C ASN A 220 6.52 7.72 10.31
N ALA A 221 7.43 8.04 9.39
CA ALA A 221 8.46 7.11 8.93
C ALA A 221 9.49 6.79 10.02
N ARG A 222 9.95 7.81 10.77
CA ARG A 222 10.85 7.63 11.92
C ARG A 222 10.22 6.77 13.03
N ALA A 223 8.93 7.01 13.33
CA ALA A 223 8.17 6.18 14.28
C ALA A 223 8.02 4.72 13.82
N LEU A 224 7.93 4.49 12.51
CA LEU A 224 7.93 3.14 11.93
C LEU A 224 9.31 2.49 12.03
N ARG A 225 10.38 3.21 11.65
CA ARG A 225 11.77 2.74 11.71
C ARG A 225 12.08 2.09 13.06
N ASP A 226 11.69 2.76 14.14
CA ASP A 226 11.99 2.33 15.52
C ASP A 226 11.24 1.04 15.92
N LYS A 227 10.36 0.51 15.05
CA LYS A 227 9.59 -0.74 15.25
C LYS A 227 10.03 -1.87 14.32
N VAL A 228 10.87 -1.59 13.33
CA VAL A 228 11.35 -2.62 12.40
C VAL A 228 12.34 -3.53 13.11
N GLN A 229 12.01 -4.83 13.19
CA GLN A 229 12.84 -5.82 13.90
C GLN A 229 14.20 -6.02 13.23
N ASN A 230 14.21 -6.26 11.92
CA ASN A 230 15.40 -6.53 11.12
C ASN A 230 15.66 -5.39 10.12
N LEU A 231 15.97 -4.21 10.64
CA LEU A 231 16.30 -3.06 9.82
C LEU A 231 17.73 -3.16 9.27
N ALA A 232 17.85 -3.38 7.97
CA ALA A 232 19.12 -3.45 7.27
C ALA A 232 19.58 -2.09 6.72
N GLY A 233 18.64 -1.17 6.46
CA GLY A 233 18.96 0.19 6.01
C GLY A 233 17.80 1.16 6.19
N TYR A 234 18.15 2.41 6.50
CA TYR A 234 17.19 3.51 6.61
C TYR A 234 17.77 4.74 5.92
N TYR A 235 17.08 5.25 4.91
CA TYR A 235 17.56 6.31 4.05
C TYR A 235 16.57 7.47 4.04
N GLU A 236 16.96 8.59 4.60
CA GLU A 236 16.24 9.85 4.49
C GLU A 236 16.79 10.62 3.28
N LEU A 237 15.97 10.77 2.26
CA LEU A 237 16.28 11.47 1.02
C LEU A 237 15.78 12.91 1.15
N GLU A 238 16.54 13.87 0.61
CA GLU A 238 16.19 15.29 0.65
C GLU A 238 15.63 15.72 -0.72
N ASN A 239 14.83 16.78 -0.72
CA ASN A 239 14.28 17.43 -1.92
C ASN A 239 13.48 16.51 -2.85
N LEU A 240 12.84 15.48 -2.32
CA LEU A 240 11.93 14.62 -3.06
C LEU A 240 10.51 14.73 -2.50
N SER A 241 9.56 15.04 -3.36
CA SER A 241 8.14 14.92 -3.04
C SER A 241 7.72 13.45 -2.95
N HIS A 242 6.53 13.18 -2.39
CA HIS A 242 5.99 11.82 -2.30
C HIS A 242 5.95 11.05 -3.64
N LYS A 243 5.79 11.76 -4.75
CA LYS A 243 5.69 11.16 -6.09
C LYS A 243 7.04 10.87 -6.74
N GLU A 244 8.10 11.45 -6.22
CA GLU A 244 9.47 11.32 -6.74
C GLU A 244 10.26 10.23 -6.01
N LEU A 245 9.74 9.79 -4.84
CA LEU A 245 10.21 8.58 -4.19
C LEU A 245 9.88 7.35 -5.04
#